data_4a2cbbfb004db4c40b065226c60bb7b6
#
_entry.id   4a2cbbfb004db4c40b065226c60bb7b6
#
_cell.length_a   1.000
_cell.length_b   1.000
_cell.length_c   1.000
_cell.angle_alpha   90.00
_cell.angle_beta   90.00
_cell.angle_gamma   90.00
#
_symmetry.space_group_name_H-M   'P 1'
#
loop_
_entity.id
_entity.type
_entity.pdbx_description
1 polymer ?
#
loop_
_entity_poly.entity_id
_entity_poly.type
_entity_poly.pdbx_seq_one_letter_code
_entity_poly.pdbx_strand_id
1 'polypeptide(L)'
;MAQAREHSTVIAKEKNTMFTKILIANRGEIACRVIATAQKMGIQTVAVYSEADKEARHVQLADEAVLLGPAPSRESYLVAEKIIAAAKATGAQAIHPGYGFLSENTDFAKRCEDEGIAFIGPKAQSIAAMGDKIASKKLANEAKVNTIPGYNDAIDTAEQAVEIAKGIGYPVMIKASAGGGGKGLRVAFNDKEAFEGFTSCRNEARNSFGDDR
;
A
#
# COMPACT_ATOMS: atom_id res chain seq x y z
N MET A 1 -3.22 -23.69 -54.51
CA MET A 1 -2.35 -23.99 -53.35
C MET A 1 -1.46 -22.79 -53.00
N ALA A 2 -2.04 -21.57 -52.79
CA ALA A 2 -1.27 -20.35 -52.51
C ALA A 2 -1.89 -19.45 -51.40
N GLN A 3 -2.89 -19.93 -50.69
CA GLN A 3 -3.56 -19.14 -49.62
C GLN A 3 -3.32 -19.61 -48.19
N ALA A 4 -2.44 -20.58 -47.96
CA ALA A 4 -2.18 -21.14 -46.62
C ALA A 4 -0.87 -20.66 -45.98
N ARG A 5 -0.18 -19.67 -46.55
CA ARG A 5 1.13 -19.19 -46.01
C ARG A 5 1.14 -17.79 -45.40
N GLU A 6 0.04 -17.05 -45.44
CA GLU A 6 0.02 -15.68 -44.90
C GLU A 6 -0.51 -15.55 -43.46
N HIS A 7 -1.02 -16.62 -42.84
CA HIS A 7 -1.52 -16.56 -41.43
C HIS A 7 -0.50 -16.98 -40.38
N SER A 8 0.74 -17.30 -40.80
CA SER A 8 1.77 -17.77 -39.84
C SER A 8 2.78 -16.69 -39.37
N THR A 9 2.64 -15.44 -39.81
CA THR A 9 3.69 -14.43 -39.62
C THR A 9 3.26 -13.31 -38.62
N VAL A 10 2.09 -13.37 -38.02
CA VAL A 10 1.57 -12.33 -37.13
C VAL A 10 1.68 -12.72 -35.64
N ILE A 11 2.08 -13.96 -35.32
CA ILE A 11 2.36 -14.39 -33.95
C ILE A 11 3.87 -14.37 -33.66
N ALA A 12 4.54 -13.31 -34.11
CA ALA A 12 5.95 -13.12 -33.81
C ALA A 12 6.15 -11.80 -33.07
N LYS A 13 6.51 -11.91 -31.81
CA LYS A 13 7.05 -10.84 -30.94
C LYS A 13 6.05 -9.96 -30.20
N GLU A 14 5.23 -10.50 -29.33
CA GLU A 14 5.22 -9.89 -28.01
C GLU A 14 6.60 -10.21 -27.41
N LYS A 15 7.54 -9.29 -27.54
CA LYS A 15 8.78 -9.32 -26.77
C LYS A 15 8.37 -9.42 -25.33
N ASN A 16 8.74 -10.51 -24.68
CA ASN A 16 8.65 -10.68 -23.24
C ASN A 16 9.33 -9.45 -22.59
N THR A 17 8.54 -8.43 -22.24
CA THR A 17 9.02 -7.16 -21.71
C THR A 17 9.27 -7.29 -20.22
N MET A 18 9.97 -8.35 -19.82
CA MET A 18 10.46 -8.50 -18.47
C MET A 18 11.42 -7.35 -18.16
N PHE A 19 11.29 -6.75 -16.96
CA PHE A 19 12.26 -5.77 -16.49
C PHE A 19 13.67 -6.38 -16.44
N THR A 20 14.66 -5.59 -16.77
CA THR A 20 16.08 -5.97 -16.63
C THR A 20 16.66 -5.46 -15.32
N LYS A 21 16.10 -4.38 -14.75
CA LYS A 21 16.52 -3.78 -13.48
C LYS A 21 15.33 -3.18 -12.74
N ILE A 22 15.23 -3.47 -11.44
CA ILE A 22 14.21 -2.90 -10.54
C ILE A 22 14.85 -2.27 -9.31
N LEU A 23 14.22 -1.23 -8.77
CA LEU A 23 14.57 -0.66 -7.48
C LEU A 23 13.60 -1.18 -6.41
N ILE A 24 14.12 -1.57 -5.25
CA ILE A 24 13.33 -2.00 -4.10
C ILE A 24 13.23 -0.84 -3.10
N ALA A 25 12.07 -0.17 -3.07
CA ALA A 25 11.80 0.99 -2.21
C ALA A 25 11.41 0.55 -0.78
N ASN A 26 12.23 -0.29 -0.18
CA ASN A 26 12.03 -0.82 1.17
C ASN A 26 13.37 -1.25 1.77
N ARG A 27 13.36 -1.80 2.98
CA ARG A 27 14.54 -2.25 3.72
C ARG A 27 14.31 -3.59 4.44
N GLY A 28 15.36 -4.11 5.07
CA GLY A 28 15.26 -5.27 5.95
C GLY A 28 14.84 -6.56 5.24
N GLU A 29 14.03 -7.35 5.90
CA GLU A 29 13.59 -8.68 5.45
C GLU A 29 12.86 -8.63 4.11
N ILE A 30 11.88 -7.74 3.95
CA ILE A 30 11.11 -7.66 2.71
C ILE A 30 11.99 -7.30 1.50
N ALA A 31 12.95 -6.39 1.67
CA ALA A 31 13.88 -6.05 0.60
C ALA A 31 14.73 -7.27 0.23
N CYS A 32 15.28 -8.01 1.20
CA CYS A 32 16.03 -9.24 0.96
C CYS A 32 15.20 -10.28 0.20
N ARG A 33 13.93 -10.44 0.56
CA ARG A 33 13.03 -11.40 -0.09
C ARG A 33 12.76 -11.04 -1.54
N VAL A 34 12.52 -9.75 -1.84
CA VAL A 34 12.31 -9.28 -3.21
C VAL A 34 13.58 -9.43 -4.03
N ILE A 35 14.75 -9.04 -3.49
CA ILE A 35 16.06 -9.20 -4.15
C ILE A 35 16.30 -10.66 -4.54
N ALA A 36 16.10 -11.60 -3.60
CA ALA A 36 16.33 -13.02 -3.87
C ALA A 36 15.43 -13.57 -4.99
N THR A 37 14.20 -13.08 -5.11
CA THR A 37 13.29 -13.47 -6.20
C THR A 37 13.71 -12.83 -7.53
N ALA A 38 14.03 -11.53 -7.54
CA ALA A 38 14.48 -10.82 -8.73
C ALA A 38 15.75 -11.45 -9.33
N GLN A 39 16.71 -11.79 -8.49
CA GLN A 39 17.96 -12.47 -8.90
C GLN A 39 17.69 -13.84 -9.54
N LYS A 40 16.76 -14.64 -8.98
CA LYS A 40 16.34 -15.92 -9.60
C LYS A 40 15.69 -15.72 -10.97
N MET A 41 15.08 -14.57 -11.22
CA MET A 41 14.48 -14.19 -12.48
C MET A 41 15.49 -13.56 -13.47
N GLY A 42 16.75 -13.38 -13.06
CA GLY A 42 17.79 -12.70 -13.84
C GLY A 42 17.61 -11.18 -13.92
N ILE A 43 16.89 -10.58 -12.97
CA ILE A 43 16.63 -9.15 -12.91
C ILE A 43 17.62 -8.50 -11.93
N GLN A 44 18.32 -7.47 -12.37
CA GLN A 44 19.21 -6.68 -11.52
C GLN A 44 18.41 -5.89 -10.48
N THR A 45 19.01 -5.69 -9.33
CA THR A 45 18.34 -5.09 -8.17
C THR A 45 19.10 -3.86 -7.66
N VAL A 46 18.36 -2.81 -7.37
CA VAL A 46 18.84 -1.61 -6.71
C VAL A 46 18.22 -1.55 -5.31
N ALA A 47 19.03 -1.64 -4.27
CA ALA A 47 18.60 -1.36 -2.91
C ALA A 47 18.69 0.14 -2.62
N VAL A 48 17.79 0.64 -1.76
CA VAL A 48 17.93 1.96 -1.17
C VAL A 48 18.14 1.82 0.34
N TYR A 49 18.88 2.74 0.94
CA TYR A 49 19.18 2.66 2.36
C TYR A 49 19.34 4.04 3.01
N SER A 50 19.01 4.12 4.31
CA SER A 50 19.38 5.26 5.15
C SER A 50 20.78 5.06 5.75
N GLU A 51 21.36 6.10 6.32
CA GLU A 51 22.67 6.01 6.99
C GLU A 51 22.74 4.88 8.03
N ALA A 52 21.63 4.64 8.76
CA ALA A 52 21.56 3.58 9.77
C ALA A 52 21.58 2.16 9.16
N ASP A 53 21.15 2.02 7.91
CA ASP A 53 21.02 0.73 7.24
C ASP A 53 22.19 0.42 6.28
N LYS A 54 23.26 1.21 6.30
CA LYS A 54 24.41 1.10 5.39
C LYS A 54 25.00 -0.32 5.31
N GLU A 55 25.10 -0.99 6.44
CA GLU A 55 25.65 -2.34 6.55
C GLU A 55 24.54 -3.41 6.58
N ALA A 56 23.29 -3.05 6.28
CA ALA A 56 22.17 -3.97 6.32
C ALA A 56 22.26 -5.02 5.19
N ARG A 57 21.73 -6.23 5.46
CA ARG A 57 21.83 -7.38 4.55
C ARG A 57 21.25 -7.09 3.17
N HIS A 58 20.17 -6.35 3.05
CA HIS A 58 19.56 -6.03 1.75
C HIS A 58 20.50 -5.17 0.88
N VAL A 59 21.32 -4.30 1.49
CA VAL A 59 22.32 -3.49 0.78
C VAL A 59 23.44 -4.39 0.24
N GLN A 60 23.87 -5.37 1.04
CA GLN A 60 24.92 -6.33 0.65
C GLN A 60 24.45 -7.31 -0.44
N LEU A 61 23.17 -7.63 -0.50
CA LEU A 61 22.60 -8.60 -1.45
C LEU A 61 22.26 -8.01 -2.81
N ALA A 62 21.98 -6.71 -2.89
CA ALA A 62 21.60 -6.05 -4.13
C ALA A 62 22.79 -5.85 -5.07
N ASP A 63 22.54 -5.75 -6.37
CA ASP A 63 23.57 -5.47 -7.37
C ASP A 63 24.08 -4.03 -7.27
N GLU A 64 23.20 -3.09 -6.93
CA GLU A 64 23.52 -1.68 -6.68
C GLU A 64 22.80 -1.19 -5.41
N ALA A 65 23.34 -0.15 -4.78
CA ALA A 65 22.72 0.45 -3.61
C ALA A 65 22.86 1.98 -3.62
N VAL A 66 21.78 2.69 -3.22
CA VAL A 66 21.72 4.15 -3.20
C VAL A 66 21.37 4.66 -1.82
N LEU A 67 22.19 5.56 -1.28
CA LEU A 67 21.94 6.25 -0.01
C LEU A 67 20.81 7.26 -0.18
N LEU A 68 19.79 7.18 0.65
CA LEU A 68 18.67 8.13 0.69
C LEU A 68 18.92 9.32 1.63
N GLY A 69 19.80 9.16 2.61
CA GLY A 69 20.13 10.17 3.61
C GLY A 69 19.94 9.69 5.05
N PRO A 70 19.55 10.59 5.99
CA PRO A 70 19.52 10.31 7.42
C PRO A 70 18.67 9.11 7.82
N ALA A 71 18.92 8.60 9.05
CA ALA A 71 18.24 7.43 9.61
C ALA A 71 16.69 7.55 9.72
N PRO A 72 16.09 8.70 10.06
CA PRO A 72 14.64 8.83 10.16
C PRO A 72 13.96 8.56 8.81
N SER A 73 12.95 7.66 8.80
CA SER A 73 12.24 7.26 7.57
C SER A 73 11.58 8.43 6.85
N ARG A 74 11.10 9.44 7.58
CA ARG A 74 10.53 10.68 7.02
C ARG A 74 11.54 11.50 6.20
N GLU A 75 12.82 11.30 6.40
CA GLU A 75 13.91 12.00 5.74
C GLU A 75 14.63 11.13 4.69
N SER A 76 14.23 9.87 4.57
CA SER A 76 14.81 8.85 3.68
C SER A 76 13.72 8.07 2.93
N TYR A 77 13.26 6.94 3.46
CA TYR A 77 12.38 6.00 2.78
C TYR A 77 10.98 6.55 2.43
N LEU A 78 10.50 7.57 3.14
CA LEU A 78 9.20 8.21 2.88
C LEU A 78 9.29 9.43 1.96
N VAL A 79 10.48 9.74 1.45
CA VAL A 79 10.68 10.85 0.52
C VAL A 79 10.61 10.31 -0.92
N ALA A 80 9.44 10.44 -1.54
CA ALA A 80 9.15 9.94 -2.89
C ALA A 80 10.16 10.43 -3.94
N GLU A 81 10.56 11.71 -3.86
CA GLU A 81 11.53 12.35 -4.75
C GLU A 81 12.87 11.61 -4.76
N LYS A 82 13.36 11.22 -3.59
CA LYS A 82 14.64 10.50 -3.46
C LYS A 82 14.58 9.12 -4.07
N ILE A 83 13.47 8.41 -3.90
CA ILE A 83 13.25 7.08 -4.47
C ILE A 83 13.19 7.15 -6.00
N ILE A 84 12.43 8.10 -6.55
CA ILE A 84 12.33 8.30 -8.00
C ILE A 84 13.68 8.74 -8.59
N ALA A 85 14.39 9.66 -7.93
CA ALA A 85 15.72 10.08 -8.36
C ALA A 85 16.71 8.91 -8.37
N ALA A 86 16.69 8.04 -7.37
CA ALA A 86 17.50 6.84 -7.30
C ALA A 86 17.18 5.87 -8.45
N ALA A 87 15.89 5.66 -8.75
CA ALA A 87 15.48 4.81 -9.86
C ALA A 87 15.96 5.33 -11.21
N LYS A 88 15.83 6.65 -11.45
CA LYS A 88 16.32 7.31 -12.67
C LYS A 88 17.84 7.22 -12.79
N ALA A 89 18.56 7.52 -11.72
CA ALA A 89 20.03 7.53 -11.72
C ALA A 89 20.63 6.14 -12.00
N THR A 90 19.96 5.07 -11.57
CA THR A 90 20.40 3.68 -11.78
C THR A 90 19.82 3.03 -13.02
N GLY A 91 18.89 3.70 -13.71
CA GLY A 91 18.20 3.15 -14.87
C GLY A 91 17.21 2.01 -14.51
N ALA A 92 16.71 1.97 -13.28
CA ALA A 92 15.67 1.03 -12.88
C ALA A 92 14.37 1.32 -13.63
N GLN A 93 13.80 0.30 -14.25
CA GLN A 93 12.58 0.40 -15.05
C GLN A 93 11.31 0.31 -14.23
N ALA A 94 11.43 -0.24 -13.02
CA ALA A 94 10.31 -0.43 -12.10
C ALA A 94 10.74 -0.24 -10.64
N ILE A 95 9.77 0.09 -9.80
CA ILE A 95 9.95 0.21 -8.35
C ILE A 95 9.05 -0.82 -7.66
N HIS A 96 9.65 -1.68 -6.83
CA HIS A 96 8.93 -2.57 -5.93
C HIS A 96 8.87 -1.93 -4.53
N PRO A 97 7.70 -1.51 -4.06
CA PRO A 97 7.59 -0.80 -2.78
C PRO A 97 7.65 -1.71 -1.55
N GLY A 98 7.53 -3.03 -1.72
CA GLY A 98 7.34 -3.96 -0.62
C GLY A 98 5.99 -3.76 0.06
N TYR A 99 5.97 -3.73 1.38
CA TYR A 99 4.83 -3.36 2.22
C TYR A 99 5.22 -2.24 3.20
N GLY A 100 4.24 -1.48 3.71
CA GLY A 100 4.50 -0.28 4.51
C GLY A 100 5.15 0.83 3.67
N PHE A 101 5.77 1.81 4.30
CA PHE A 101 6.37 2.98 3.66
C PHE A 101 5.46 3.59 2.58
N LEU A 102 5.89 3.58 1.32
CA LEU A 102 5.17 4.17 0.19
C LEU A 102 4.28 3.18 -0.57
N SER A 103 4.16 1.92 -0.11
CA SER A 103 3.43 0.87 -0.84
C SER A 103 1.93 1.17 -1.04
N GLU A 104 1.33 1.89 -0.11
CA GLU A 104 -0.09 2.30 -0.15
C GLU A 104 -0.26 3.80 -0.40
N ASN A 105 0.79 4.46 -0.87
CA ASN A 105 0.75 5.89 -1.16
C ASN A 105 0.30 6.13 -2.61
N THR A 106 -0.91 6.67 -2.77
CA THR A 106 -1.53 6.93 -4.08
C THR A 106 -0.71 7.90 -4.92
N ASP A 107 -0.21 8.99 -4.32
CA ASP A 107 0.54 10.02 -5.02
C ASP A 107 1.89 9.48 -5.51
N PHE A 108 2.53 8.64 -4.71
CA PHE A 108 3.78 7.98 -5.12
C PHE A 108 3.57 7.01 -6.29
N ALA A 109 2.52 6.18 -6.25
CA ALA A 109 2.20 5.27 -7.33
C ALA A 109 1.90 6.03 -8.63
N LYS A 110 1.08 7.09 -8.54
CA LYS A 110 0.79 7.96 -9.69
C LYS A 110 2.06 8.63 -10.22
N ARG A 111 2.91 9.14 -9.35
CA ARG A 111 4.14 9.79 -9.76
C ARG A 111 5.12 8.84 -10.45
N CYS A 112 5.19 7.57 -10.04
CA CYS A 112 5.97 6.56 -10.78
C CYS A 112 5.46 6.44 -12.21
N GLU A 113 4.12 6.35 -12.42
CA GLU A 113 3.50 6.28 -13.74
C GLU A 113 3.83 7.54 -14.59
N ASP A 114 3.68 8.74 -14.01
CA ASP A 114 3.94 10.02 -14.69
C ASP A 114 5.42 10.15 -15.14
N GLU A 115 6.34 9.50 -14.40
CA GLU A 115 7.77 9.48 -14.69
C GLU A 115 8.20 8.29 -15.58
N GLY A 116 7.24 7.50 -16.08
CA GLY A 116 7.50 6.33 -16.93
C GLY A 116 8.17 5.16 -16.21
N ILE A 117 8.09 5.10 -14.88
CA ILE A 117 8.62 4.02 -14.06
C ILE A 117 7.45 3.13 -13.63
N ALA A 118 7.53 1.82 -13.90
CA ALA A 118 6.48 0.91 -13.50
C ALA A 118 6.44 0.75 -11.97
N PHE A 119 5.29 1.07 -11.37
CA PHE A 119 5.03 0.74 -9.96
C PHE A 119 4.61 -0.73 -9.87
N ILE A 120 5.41 -1.57 -9.18
CA ILE A 120 5.07 -3.00 -9.01
C ILE A 120 4.08 -3.12 -7.86
N GLY A 121 2.81 -2.97 -8.19
CA GLY A 121 1.69 -2.95 -7.26
C GLY A 121 0.39 -2.57 -7.96
N PRO A 122 -0.69 -2.31 -7.19
CA PRO A 122 -1.95 -1.84 -7.74
C PRO A 122 -1.79 -0.46 -8.39
N LYS A 123 -2.70 -0.13 -9.30
CA LYS A 123 -2.77 1.23 -9.85
C LYS A 123 -3.16 2.24 -8.77
N ALA A 124 -2.77 3.50 -8.94
CA ALA A 124 -3.06 4.58 -8.00
C ALA A 124 -4.55 4.67 -7.62
N GLN A 125 -5.46 4.51 -8.60
CA GLN A 125 -6.90 4.49 -8.34
C GLN A 125 -7.34 3.34 -7.44
N SER A 126 -6.74 2.15 -7.59
CA SER A 126 -7.05 0.99 -6.75
C SER A 126 -6.53 1.17 -5.33
N ILE A 127 -5.34 1.78 -5.18
CA ILE A 127 -4.78 2.14 -3.86
C ILE A 127 -5.72 3.11 -3.16
N ALA A 128 -6.16 4.18 -3.83
CA ALA A 128 -7.08 5.16 -3.28
C ALA A 128 -8.42 4.53 -2.87
N ALA A 129 -9.03 3.72 -3.75
CA ALA A 129 -10.32 3.10 -3.49
C ALA A 129 -10.28 2.09 -2.33
N MET A 130 -9.17 1.35 -2.18
CA MET A 130 -9.02 0.35 -1.12
C MET A 130 -8.39 0.91 0.18
N GLY A 131 -7.79 2.08 0.11
CA GLY A 131 -7.20 2.75 1.28
C GLY A 131 -8.23 3.38 2.21
N ASP A 132 -9.38 3.80 1.71
CA ASP A 132 -10.50 4.30 2.50
C ASP A 132 -11.43 3.16 2.92
N LYS A 133 -11.69 3.05 4.24
CA LYS A 133 -12.47 1.94 4.80
C LYS A 133 -13.95 1.95 4.36
N ILE A 134 -14.52 3.12 4.17
CA ILE A 134 -15.92 3.27 3.73
C ILE A 134 -16.02 2.97 2.25
N ALA A 135 -15.16 3.59 1.43
CA ALA A 135 -15.14 3.38 -0.01
C ALA A 135 -14.85 1.92 -0.38
N SER A 136 -13.86 1.29 0.28
CA SER A 136 -13.50 -0.11 0.03
C SER A 136 -14.65 -1.07 0.34
N LYS A 137 -15.41 -0.81 1.42
CA LYS A 137 -16.55 -1.64 1.79
C LYS A 137 -17.73 -1.46 0.83
N LYS A 138 -17.99 -0.23 0.37
CA LYS A 138 -19.00 0.03 -0.69
C LYS A 138 -18.63 -0.69 -1.98
N LEU A 139 -17.38 -0.57 -2.41
CA LEU A 139 -16.88 -1.26 -3.61
C LEU A 139 -16.98 -2.78 -3.50
N ALA A 140 -16.62 -3.35 -2.34
CA ALA A 140 -16.75 -4.79 -2.09
C ALA A 140 -18.22 -5.26 -2.17
N ASN A 141 -19.15 -4.49 -1.61
CA ASN A 141 -20.58 -4.79 -1.68
C ASN A 141 -21.12 -4.73 -3.13
N GLU A 142 -20.72 -3.70 -3.90
CA GLU A 142 -21.08 -3.58 -5.34
C GLU A 142 -20.53 -4.76 -6.15
N ALA A 143 -19.31 -5.20 -5.83
CA ALA A 143 -18.67 -6.36 -6.45
C ALA A 143 -19.22 -7.71 -5.92
N LYS A 144 -20.20 -7.70 -5.01
CA LYS A 144 -20.78 -8.89 -4.37
C LYS A 144 -19.75 -9.74 -3.62
N VAL A 145 -18.70 -9.12 -3.10
CA VAL A 145 -17.74 -9.75 -2.21
C VAL A 145 -18.32 -9.77 -0.80
N ASN A 146 -18.28 -10.92 -0.15
CA ASN A 146 -18.77 -11.05 1.21
C ASN A 146 -17.99 -10.17 2.18
N THR A 147 -18.69 -9.34 2.92
CA THR A 147 -18.11 -8.48 3.96
C THR A 147 -18.77 -8.79 5.30
N ILE A 148 -18.06 -8.50 6.38
CA ILE A 148 -18.65 -8.55 7.72
C ILE A 148 -19.79 -7.53 7.79
N PRO A 149 -21.00 -7.91 8.28
CA PRO A 149 -22.11 -6.98 8.46
C PRO A 149 -21.68 -5.74 9.29
N GLY A 150 -22.21 -4.59 8.92
CA GLY A 150 -21.90 -3.35 9.62
C GLY A 150 -22.40 -2.13 8.88
N TYR A 151 -22.27 -0.97 9.51
CA TYR A 151 -22.63 0.31 8.96
C TYR A 151 -21.52 0.82 8.02
N ASN A 152 -21.91 1.38 6.86
CA ASN A 152 -20.98 1.72 5.78
C ASN A 152 -20.80 3.23 5.57
N ASP A 153 -21.30 4.06 6.47
CA ASP A 153 -21.15 5.50 6.42
C ASP A 153 -20.53 6.03 7.71
N ALA A 154 -20.14 7.30 7.71
CA ALA A 154 -19.66 7.94 8.92
C ALA A 154 -20.80 8.05 9.95
N ILE A 155 -20.47 7.95 11.23
CA ILE A 155 -21.38 8.09 12.35
C ILE A 155 -21.04 9.40 13.05
N ASP A 156 -22.03 10.27 13.21
CA ASP A 156 -21.80 11.63 13.72
C ASP A 156 -21.87 11.72 15.24
N THR A 157 -22.74 10.91 15.87
CA THR A 157 -23.00 10.98 17.31
C THR A 157 -22.93 9.62 18.00
N ALA A 158 -22.68 9.64 19.30
CA ALA A 158 -22.66 8.41 20.11
C ALA A 158 -24.04 7.75 20.21
N GLU A 159 -25.11 8.54 20.21
CA GLU A 159 -26.50 8.05 20.20
C GLU A 159 -26.80 7.29 18.91
N GLN A 160 -26.39 7.83 17.77
CA GLN A 160 -26.50 7.16 16.46
C GLN A 160 -25.71 5.84 16.45
N ALA A 161 -24.50 5.83 17.04
CA ALA A 161 -23.70 4.62 17.15
C ALA A 161 -24.40 3.52 17.93
N VAL A 162 -25.09 3.87 19.03
CA VAL A 162 -25.90 2.93 19.84
C VAL A 162 -27.06 2.36 19.04
N GLU A 163 -27.81 3.20 18.33
CA GLU A 163 -28.96 2.72 17.51
C GLU A 163 -28.51 1.79 16.37
N ILE A 164 -27.41 2.12 15.71
CA ILE A 164 -26.80 1.26 14.68
C ILE A 164 -26.34 -0.07 15.29
N ALA A 165 -25.67 -0.04 16.45
CA ALA A 165 -25.21 -1.22 17.16
C ALA A 165 -26.34 -2.16 17.54
N LYS A 166 -27.48 -1.63 18.00
CA LYS A 166 -28.72 -2.40 18.25
C LYS A 166 -29.22 -3.08 16.99
N GLY A 167 -29.22 -2.36 15.87
CA GLY A 167 -29.69 -2.91 14.58
C GLY A 167 -28.80 -4.02 14.04
N ILE A 168 -27.48 -3.96 14.30
CA ILE A 168 -26.51 -5.00 13.88
C ILE A 168 -26.58 -6.21 14.83
N GLY A 169 -26.74 -5.96 16.13
CA GLY A 169 -26.65 -6.93 17.22
C GLY A 169 -25.26 -6.95 17.86
N TYR A 170 -25.23 -7.02 19.19
CA TYR A 170 -23.99 -7.10 19.97
C TYR A 170 -23.36 -8.50 19.96
N PRO A 171 -22.02 -8.63 20.04
CA PRO A 171 -21.04 -7.55 20.15
C PRO A 171 -20.76 -6.84 18.83
N VAL A 172 -20.45 -5.54 18.89
CA VAL A 172 -20.03 -4.75 17.74
C VAL A 172 -18.61 -4.21 17.92
N MET A 173 -17.94 -3.95 16.81
CA MET A 173 -16.63 -3.30 16.79
C MET A 173 -16.75 -1.89 16.21
N ILE A 174 -16.41 -0.89 17.01
CA ILE A 174 -16.37 0.52 16.63
C ILE A 174 -14.95 0.85 16.16
N LYS A 175 -14.84 1.45 14.98
CA LYS A 175 -13.56 1.80 14.35
C LYS A 175 -13.59 3.24 13.86
N ALA A 176 -12.52 4.00 14.11
CA ALA A 176 -12.29 5.26 13.44
C ALA A 176 -12.04 5.06 11.95
N SER A 177 -12.51 5.97 11.09
CA SER A 177 -12.25 5.95 9.64
C SER A 177 -10.77 6.20 9.35
N ALA A 178 -10.17 7.22 9.97
CA ALA A 178 -8.74 7.45 9.98
C ALA A 178 -8.11 6.59 11.10
N GLY A 179 -7.32 5.59 10.75
CA GLY A 179 -6.66 4.79 11.77
C GLY A 179 -6.05 3.51 11.23
N GLY A 180 -4.94 3.12 11.83
CA GLY A 180 -4.21 1.89 11.55
C GLY A 180 -3.51 1.38 12.81
N GLY A 181 -2.99 0.15 12.76
CA GLY A 181 -2.21 -0.41 13.87
C GLY A 181 -3.00 -0.66 15.17
N GLY A 182 -4.34 -0.81 15.09
CA GLY A 182 -5.18 -1.10 16.26
C GLY A 182 -5.60 0.11 17.09
N LYS A 183 -5.23 1.33 16.69
CA LYS A 183 -5.69 2.58 17.33
C LYS A 183 -7.08 2.96 16.81
N GLY A 184 -7.88 3.61 17.69
CA GLY A 184 -9.24 3.99 17.35
C GLY A 184 -10.17 2.78 17.16
N LEU A 185 -10.02 1.72 17.98
CA LEU A 185 -10.77 0.48 17.88
C LEU A 185 -11.31 0.10 19.27
N ARG A 186 -12.63 -0.15 19.37
CA ARG A 186 -13.28 -0.61 20.60
C ARG A 186 -14.30 -1.69 20.30
N VAL A 187 -14.39 -2.67 21.17
CA VAL A 187 -15.47 -3.66 21.16
C VAL A 187 -16.50 -3.23 22.18
N ALA A 188 -17.78 -3.31 21.81
CA ALA A 188 -18.90 -3.00 22.70
C ALA A 188 -19.87 -4.20 22.75
N PHE A 189 -20.28 -4.57 23.94
CA PHE A 189 -21.20 -5.67 24.22
C PHE A 189 -22.62 -5.21 24.58
N ASN A 190 -22.82 -3.91 24.77
CA ASN A 190 -24.08 -3.28 25.13
C ASN A 190 -24.10 -1.80 24.77
N ASP A 191 -25.25 -1.16 24.94
CA ASP A 191 -25.49 0.26 24.61
C ASP A 191 -24.51 1.21 25.30
N LYS A 192 -24.26 0.99 26.61
CA LYS A 192 -23.36 1.83 27.39
C LYS A 192 -21.94 1.77 26.82
N GLU A 193 -21.46 0.58 26.58
CA GLU A 193 -20.11 0.38 26.01
C GLU A 193 -20.01 0.91 24.58
N ALA A 194 -21.08 0.84 23.79
CA ALA A 194 -21.13 1.44 22.46
C ALA A 194 -21.02 2.97 22.52
N PHE A 195 -21.74 3.61 23.41
CA PHE A 195 -21.67 5.05 23.62
C PHE A 195 -20.29 5.52 24.08
N GLU A 196 -19.75 4.90 25.12
CA GLU A 196 -18.45 5.22 25.69
C GLU A 196 -17.32 4.90 24.69
N GLY A 197 -17.42 3.77 24.00
CA GLY A 197 -16.48 3.31 23.00
C GLY A 197 -16.39 4.24 21.80
N PHE A 198 -17.52 4.73 21.30
CA PHE A 198 -17.56 5.70 20.20
C PHE A 198 -16.86 7.01 20.60
N THR A 199 -17.20 7.55 21.77
CA THR A 199 -16.59 8.78 22.26
C THR A 199 -15.07 8.64 22.44
N SER A 200 -14.63 7.51 23.00
CA SER A 200 -13.22 7.19 23.17
C SER A 200 -12.47 7.05 21.82
N CYS A 201 -13.07 6.35 20.85
CA CYS A 201 -12.50 6.20 19.51
C CYS A 201 -12.31 7.54 18.79
N ARG A 202 -13.31 8.44 18.83
CA ARG A 202 -13.22 9.78 18.25
C ARG A 202 -12.08 10.59 18.84
N ASN A 203 -11.98 10.62 20.18
CA ASN A 203 -10.95 11.36 20.87
C ASN A 203 -9.54 10.82 20.53
N GLU A 204 -9.37 9.51 20.46
CA GLU A 204 -8.11 8.88 20.10
C GLU A 204 -7.74 9.16 18.64
N ALA A 205 -8.70 9.12 17.73
CA ALA A 205 -8.50 9.40 16.30
C ALA A 205 -8.10 10.86 16.08
N ARG A 206 -8.78 11.81 16.73
CA ARG A 206 -8.45 13.24 16.70
C ARG A 206 -7.01 13.49 17.17
N ASN A 207 -6.62 12.89 18.29
CA ASN A 207 -5.29 13.08 18.88
C ASN A 207 -4.17 12.41 18.07
N SER A 208 -4.45 11.26 17.45
CA SER A 208 -3.42 10.47 16.77
C SER A 208 -3.28 10.76 15.28
N PHE A 209 -4.37 11.18 14.62
CA PHE A 209 -4.44 11.30 13.17
C PHE A 209 -4.94 12.67 12.69
N GLY A 210 -5.45 13.53 13.61
CA GLY A 210 -6.03 14.83 13.26
C GLY A 210 -7.41 14.74 12.58
N ASP A 211 -7.98 13.55 12.43
CA ASP A 211 -9.30 13.26 11.84
C ASP A 211 -10.09 12.40 12.85
N ASP A 212 -11.30 12.82 13.19
CA ASP A 212 -12.14 12.16 14.20
C ASP A 212 -13.35 11.40 13.63
N ARG A 213 -13.38 11.21 12.32
CA ARG A 213 -14.41 10.43 11.62
C ARG A 213 -14.22 8.93 11.75
#